data_2614d5c26917ee67d0ea5272a44b4925
#
_entry.id   2614d5c26917ee67d0ea5272a44b4925
#
_cell.length_a   1.000
_cell.length_b   1.000
_cell.length_c   1.000
_cell.angle_alpha   90.00
_cell.angle_beta   90.00
_cell.angle_gamma   90.00
#
_symmetry.space_group_name_H-M   'P 1'
#
loop_
_entity.id
_entity.type
_entity.pdbx_description
1 polymer ?
#
loop_
_entity_poly.entity_id
_entity_poly.type
_entity_poly.pdbx_seq_one_letter_code
_entity_poly.pdbx_strand_id
1 'polypeptide(L)'
;MALNHEHAGIIQSALERINPVFREAVVLRDITDLSYEEIALVLGVSLGTVKSRILRGREALREQLTDGLQARQALRLVPTTAE
;
A
#
# COMPACT_ATOMS: atom_id res chain seq x y z
N MET A 1 8.46 -10.08 -4.29
CA MET A 1 9.25 -9.13 -3.49
C MET A 1 9.61 -9.76 -2.17
N ALA A 2 10.87 -9.69 -1.81
CA ALA A 2 11.33 -10.28 -0.56
C ALA A 2 11.38 -9.20 0.52
N LEU A 3 10.63 -9.39 1.58
CA LEU A 3 10.64 -8.51 2.75
C LEU A 3 11.39 -9.23 3.85
N ASN A 4 12.33 -8.54 4.51
CA ASN A 4 12.91 -9.11 5.70
C ASN A 4 11.92 -8.93 6.87
N HIS A 5 12.17 -9.60 7.98
CA HIS A 5 11.24 -9.59 9.11
C HIS A 5 10.98 -8.21 9.66
N GLU A 6 12.02 -7.38 9.72
CA GLU A 6 11.88 -6.03 10.26
C GLU A 6 10.96 -5.17 9.40
N HIS A 7 11.20 -5.16 8.09
CA HIS A 7 10.41 -4.36 7.17
C HIS A 7 8.97 -4.89 7.09
N ALA A 8 8.81 -6.20 7.08
CA ALA A 8 7.48 -6.79 7.03
C ALA A 8 6.65 -6.41 8.26
N GLY A 9 7.26 -6.43 9.44
CA GLY A 9 6.57 -6.05 10.67
C GLY A 9 6.18 -4.59 10.71
N ILE A 10 7.07 -3.71 10.25
CA ILE A 10 6.82 -2.27 10.21
C ILE A 10 5.66 -1.97 9.26
N ILE A 11 5.69 -2.54 8.06
CA ILE A 11 4.66 -2.31 7.06
C ILE A 11 3.34 -2.90 7.52
N GLN A 12 3.36 -4.09 8.09
CA GLN A 12 2.15 -4.74 8.58
C GLN A 12 1.46 -3.89 9.66
N SER A 13 2.24 -3.38 10.62
CA SER A 13 1.70 -2.51 11.65
C SER A 13 1.11 -1.24 11.07
N ALA A 14 1.79 -0.64 10.11
CA ALA A 14 1.32 0.58 9.47
C ALA A 14 0.03 0.33 8.68
N LEU A 15 -0.05 -0.78 7.97
CA LEU A 15 -1.24 -1.14 7.21
C LEU A 15 -2.45 -1.32 8.13
N GLU A 16 -2.24 -1.86 9.32
CA GLU A 16 -3.33 -2.05 10.26
C GLU A 16 -3.90 -0.75 10.80
N ARG A 17 -3.15 0.34 10.68
CA ARG A 17 -3.56 1.66 11.18
C ARG A 17 -4.25 2.53 10.15
N ILE A 18 -4.23 2.13 8.88
CA ILE A 18 -4.88 2.93 7.85
C ILE A 18 -6.29 2.40 7.58
N ASN A 19 -7.09 3.20 6.90
CA ASN A 19 -8.46 2.85 6.55
C ASN A 19 -8.48 1.52 5.78
N PRO A 20 -9.30 0.55 6.21
CA PRO A 20 -9.36 -0.77 5.57
C PRO A 20 -9.65 -0.72 4.07
N VAL A 21 -10.45 0.25 3.62
CA VAL A 21 -10.78 0.39 2.21
C VAL A 21 -9.54 0.71 1.38
N PHE A 22 -8.70 1.60 1.91
CA PHE A 22 -7.45 1.97 1.23
C PHE A 22 -6.40 0.88 1.39
N ARG A 23 -6.33 0.27 2.56
CA ARG A 23 -5.40 -0.82 2.84
C ARG A 23 -5.59 -1.95 1.83
N GLU A 24 -6.81 -2.35 1.59
CA GLU A 24 -7.12 -3.44 0.68
C GLU A 24 -6.57 -3.17 -0.71
N ALA A 25 -6.76 -1.97 -1.22
CA ALA A 25 -6.29 -1.61 -2.55
C ALA A 25 -4.75 -1.62 -2.62
N VAL A 26 -4.09 -1.09 -1.59
CA VAL A 26 -2.63 -1.07 -1.54
C VAL A 26 -2.08 -2.50 -1.47
N VAL A 27 -2.67 -3.35 -0.64
CA VAL A 27 -2.22 -4.74 -0.50
C VAL A 27 -2.35 -5.48 -1.83
N LEU A 28 -3.48 -5.32 -2.49
CA LEU A 28 -3.70 -6.00 -3.77
C LEU A 28 -2.73 -5.52 -4.85
N ARG A 29 -2.38 -4.24 -4.85
CA ARG A 29 -1.47 -3.70 -5.86
C ARG A 29 0.00 -3.91 -5.49
N ASP A 30 0.39 -3.52 -4.30
CA ASP A 30 1.81 -3.42 -3.96
C ASP A 30 2.40 -4.70 -3.36
N ILE A 31 1.57 -5.55 -2.80
CA ILE A 31 2.02 -6.81 -2.21
C ILE A 31 1.64 -8.00 -3.09
N THR A 32 0.39 -8.05 -3.54
CA THR A 32 -0.11 -9.15 -4.36
C THR A 32 0.19 -8.96 -5.84
N ASP A 33 0.50 -7.73 -6.22
CA ASP A 33 0.94 -7.38 -7.59
C ASP A 33 -0.13 -7.59 -8.66
N LEU A 34 -1.39 -7.32 -8.31
CA LEU A 34 -2.47 -7.36 -9.28
C LEU A 34 -2.47 -6.08 -10.12
N SER A 35 -2.94 -6.18 -11.36
CA SER A 35 -3.16 -5.00 -12.18
C SER A 35 -4.32 -4.18 -11.66
N TYR A 36 -4.40 -2.91 -12.04
CA TYR A 36 -5.52 -2.06 -11.65
C TYR A 36 -6.86 -2.65 -12.12
N GLU A 37 -6.88 -3.22 -13.32
CA GLU A 37 -8.08 -3.85 -13.86
C GLU A 37 -8.50 -5.05 -13.03
N GLU A 38 -7.54 -5.86 -12.63
CA GLU A 38 -7.81 -7.01 -11.77
C GLU A 38 -8.35 -6.57 -10.42
N ILE A 39 -7.78 -5.52 -9.84
CA ILE A 39 -8.23 -4.99 -8.57
C ILE A 39 -9.66 -4.46 -8.69
N ALA A 40 -9.96 -3.77 -9.79
CA ALA A 40 -11.31 -3.27 -10.02
C ALA A 40 -12.33 -4.40 -10.04
N LEU A 41 -11.97 -5.52 -10.66
CA LEU A 41 -12.83 -6.70 -10.69
C LEU A 41 -12.99 -7.32 -9.31
N VAL A 42 -11.90 -7.48 -8.59
CA VAL A 42 -11.91 -8.07 -7.26
C VAL A 42 -12.75 -7.25 -6.29
N LEU A 43 -12.59 -5.93 -6.31
CA LEU A 43 -13.28 -5.05 -5.38
C LEU A 43 -14.67 -4.62 -5.85
N GLY A 44 -14.99 -4.85 -7.12
CA GLY A 44 -16.27 -4.45 -7.68
C GLY A 44 -16.42 -2.93 -7.77
N VAL A 45 -15.35 -2.23 -8.12
CA VAL A 45 -15.36 -0.77 -8.24
C VAL A 45 -14.77 -0.34 -9.57
N SER A 46 -14.90 0.95 -9.90
CA SER A 46 -14.35 1.48 -11.13
C SER A 46 -12.83 1.57 -11.07
N LEU A 47 -12.20 1.63 -12.23
CA LEU A 47 -10.76 1.79 -12.34
C LEU A 47 -10.29 3.08 -11.68
N GLY A 48 -11.04 4.17 -11.84
CA GLY A 48 -10.72 5.44 -11.18
C GLY A 48 -10.74 5.33 -9.67
N THR A 49 -11.71 4.59 -9.13
CA THR A 49 -11.79 4.35 -7.70
C THR A 49 -10.58 3.54 -7.21
N VAL A 50 -10.14 2.54 -7.98
CA VAL A 50 -8.95 1.77 -7.64
C VAL A 50 -7.73 2.70 -7.53
N LYS A 51 -7.51 3.52 -8.54
CA LYS A 51 -6.38 4.45 -8.56
C LYS A 51 -6.41 5.40 -7.38
N SER A 52 -7.58 5.95 -7.08
CA SER A 52 -7.77 6.87 -5.96
C SER A 52 -7.48 6.19 -4.63
N ARG A 53 -7.99 4.98 -4.43
CA ARG A 53 -7.78 4.23 -3.20
C ARG A 53 -6.32 3.86 -3.00
N ILE A 54 -5.63 3.47 -4.07
CA ILE A 54 -4.21 3.15 -3.99
C ILE A 54 -3.40 4.39 -3.61
N LEU A 55 -3.69 5.51 -4.26
CA LEU A 55 -2.98 6.75 -3.97
C LEU A 55 -3.17 7.17 -2.50
N ARG A 56 -4.41 7.18 -2.04
CA ARG A 56 -4.72 7.56 -0.66
C ARG A 56 -4.13 6.58 0.34
N GLY A 57 -4.15 5.30 -0.01
CA GLY A 57 -3.55 4.27 0.84
C GLY A 57 -2.06 4.43 0.98
N ARG A 58 -1.39 4.71 -0.13
CA ARG A 58 0.07 4.94 -0.11
C ARG A 58 0.43 6.18 0.69
N GLU A 59 -0.37 7.24 0.56
CA GLU A 59 -0.15 8.46 1.35
C GLU A 59 -0.33 8.19 2.84
N ALA A 60 -1.41 7.51 3.20
CA ALA A 60 -1.67 7.18 4.60
C ALA A 60 -0.59 6.27 5.17
N LEU A 61 -0.13 5.30 4.38
CA LEU A 61 0.92 4.39 4.79
C LEU A 61 2.23 5.14 5.02
N ARG A 62 2.55 6.07 4.13
CA ARG A 62 3.75 6.89 4.28
C ARG A 62 3.71 7.72 5.55
N GLU A 63 2.55 8.26 5.90
CA GLU A 63 2.38 9.02 7.14
C GLU A 63 2.61 8.16 8.37
N GLN A 64 2.22 6.89 8.30
CA GLN A 64 2.45 5.97 9.41
C GLN A 64 3.93 5.57 9.53
N LEU A 65 4.70 5.77 8.47
CA LEU A 65 6.09 5.33 8.38
C LEU A 65 7.08 6.50 8.41
N THR A 66 6.74 7.60 9.09
CA THR A 66 7.56 8.81 9.04
C THR A 66 8.54 8.97 10.18
N ASP A 67 8.85 7.95 10.96
CA ASP A 67 9.77 8.14 12.06
C ASP A 67 11.13 7.53 11.83
N GLY A 68 11.88 8.18 10.96
CA GLY A 68 13.29 8.01 10.88
C GLY A 68 13.76 6.99 9.86
N LEU A 69 14.90 6.37 10.17
CA LEU A 69 15.62 5.54 9.22
C LEU A 69 14.84 4.29 8.83
N GLN A 70 14.15 3.69 9.80
CA GLN A 70 13.35 2.50 9.54
C GLN A 70 12.22 2.82 8.56
N ALA A 71 11.59 3.97 8.72
CA ALA A 71 10.54 4.41 7.84
C ALA A 71 11.04 4.57 6.41
N ARG A 72 12.23 5.13 6.25
CA ARG A 72 12.81 5.29 4.91
C ARG A 72 13.06 3.95 4.24
N GLN A 73 13.53 2.98 4.99
CA GLN A 73 13.78 1.65 4.45
C GLN A 73 12.48 0.97 4.07
N ALA A 74 11.49 1.09 4.92
CA ALA A 74 10.18 0.50 4.65
C ALA A 74 9.50 1.14 3.44
N LEU A 75 9.63 2.46 3.28
CA LEU A 75 9.01 3.18 2.17
C LEU A 75 9.57 2.79 0.80
N ARG A 76 10.74 2.19 0.76
CA ARG A 76 11.27 1.66 -0.49
C ARG A 76 10.46 0.51 -1.04
N LEU A 77 9.70 -0.15 -0.18
CA LEU A 77 8.88 -1.29 -0.56
C LEU A 77 7.50 -0.88 -1.06
N VAL A 78 7.14 0.40 -0.88
CA VAL A 78 5.86 0.94 -1.32
C VAL A 78 6.15 1.97 -2.40
N PRO A 79 5.74 1.74 -3.65
CA PRO A 79 5.99 2.71 -4.73
C PRO A 79 5.39 4.08 -4.41
N THR A 80 6.15 5.13 -4.71
CA THR A 80 5.71 6.50 -4.44
C THR A 80 5.17 7.20 -5.68
N THR A 81 5.41 6.64 -6.85
CA THR A 81 4.95 7.25 -8.10
C THR A 81 3.57 6.75 -8.46
N ALA A 82 2.76 7.64 -8.98
CA ALA A 82 1.48 7.25 -9.55
C ALA A 82 1.73 6.49 -10.85
N GLU A 83 1.03 5.43 -11.02
CA GLU A 83 1.15 4.61 -12.22
C GLU A 83 0.07 4.95 -13.22
#